data_933e9a69b5a486d200ba4638c46186eb
#
_entry.id   933e9a69b5a486d200ba4638c46186eb
#
_cell.length_a   1.000
_cell.length_b   1.000
_cell.length_c   1.000
_cell.angle_alpha   90.00
_cell.angle_beta   90.00
_cell.angle_gamma   90.00
#
_symmetry.space_group_name_H-M   'P 1'
#
loop_
_entity.id
_entity.type
_entity.pdbx_description
1 polymer ?
#
loop_
_entity_poly.entity_id
_entity_poly.type
_entity_poly.pdbx_seq_one_letter_code
_entity_poly.pdbx_strand_id
1 'polypeptide(L)'
;AVFPTFTETYFFLYCADSYCLAFLLSVIAVIGIKKYIETDKIKYASIAIISTVMTCSLYQAYLGLIFGLYAIYIITNKKDINIKVILKTILILCLSVIIYYALVKCILAIKGIKLATYKGANSLGIETIKQIPKSIMHTYYDIANFLFGNKVIYNNIYYRRIINSVMVLSIILLIRKSKEHTIKAIITRSIFIGILPICIAIMDIIAPTTTINLVTGPGLITIYILIITLLEKYKFSSKIQKILEILIVTMIVITMHTFIIQNNYTYRVREHTYQNFYTIQ
;
A
#
# COMPACT_ATOMS: atom_id res chain seq x y z
N ALA A 1 2.15 14.29 -2.69
CA ALA A 1 2.88 14.44 -1.40
C ALA A 1 1.99 14.94 -0.24
N VAL A 2 0.68 14.96 -0.40
CA VAL A 2 -0.26 15.44 0.64
C VAL A 2 -1.05 14.32 1.32
N PHE A 3 -0.62 13.08 1.17
CA PHE A 3 -1.27 11.93 1.81
C PHE A 3 -0.70 11.72 3.23
N PRO A 4 -1.53 11.43 4.26
CA PRO A 4 -1.11 11.39 5.67
C PRO A 4 0.09 10.49 5.97
N THR A 5 0.29 9.39 5.25
CA THR A 5 1.43 8.49 5.47
C THR A 5 2.79 9.10 5.10
N PHE A 6 2.80 10.18 4.31
CA PHE A 6 4.05 10.87 3.97
C PHE A 6 4.53 11.85 5.04
N THR A 7 3.74 12.13 6.09
CA THR A 7 4.17 13.01 7.19
C THR A 7 5.40 12.47 7.92
N GLU A 8 5.48 11.16 8.07
CA GLU A 8 6.61 10.51 8.73
C GLU A 8 7.91 10.61 7.93
N THR A 9 7.84 10.89 6.62
CA THR A 9 9.03 11.20 5.81
C THR A 9 9.74 12.46 6.35
N TYR A 10 8.97 13.41 6.87
CA TYR A 10 9.53 14.62 7.50
C TYR A 10 10.14 14.36 8.89
N PHE A 11 9.68 13.31 9.56
CA PHE A 11 10.31 12.84 10.80
C PHE A 11 11.68 12.19 10.52
N PHE A 12 11.80 11.46 9.41
CA PHE A 12 13.01 10.77 8.98
C PHE A 12 13.64 11.42 7.75
N LEU A 13 13.93 12.74 7.83
CA LEU A 13 14.47 13.52 6.71
C LEU A 13 15.73 12.92 6.08
N TYR A 14 16.58 12.27 6.88
CA TYR A 14 17.79 11.59 6.42
C TYR A 14 17.51 10.37 5.50
N CYS A 15 16.28 9.89 5.46
CA CYS A 15 15.82 8.81 4.57
C CYS A 15 14.86 9.29 3.48
N ALA A 16 14.56 10.59 3.39
CA ALA A 16 13.53 11.12 2.49
C ALA A 16 13.79 10.77 1.03
N ASP A 17 15.04 10.86 0.58
CA ASP A 17 15.45 10.52 -0.79
C ASP A 17 15.18 9.05 -1.08
N SER A 18 15.53 8.16 -0.14
CA SER A 18 15.29 6.73 -0.25
C SER A 18 13.79 6.41 -0.35
N TYR A 19 12.95 7.10 0.44
CA TYR A 19 11.51 6.94 0.39
C TYR A 19 10.90 7.42 -0.93
N CYS A 20 11.34 8.57 -1.43
CA CYS A 20 10.89 9.10 -2.72
C CYS A 20 11.30 8.17 -3.86
N LEU A 21 12.53 7.67 -3.85
CA LEU A 21 13.02 6.73 -4.85
C LEU A 21 12.29 5.39 -4.77
N ALA A 22 12.05 4.85 -3.57
CA ALA A 22 11.28 3.62 -3.38
C ALA A 22 9.83 3.77 -3.91
N PHE A 23 9.20 4.94 -3.70
CA PHE A 23 7.89 5.24 -4.26
C PHE A 23 7.91 5.19 -5.80
N LEU A 24 8.86 5.89 -6.42
CA LEU A 24 9.02 5.92 -7.88
C LEU A 24 9.25 4.51 -8.45
N LEU A 25 10.17 3.74 -7.85
CA LEU A 25 10.47 2.38 -8.28
C LEU A 25 9.27 1.44 -8.12
N SER A 26 8.44 1.64 -7.08
CA SER A 26 7.20 0.88 -6.91
C SER A 26 6.24 1.10 -8.07
N VAL A 27 6.09 2.34 -8.54
CA VAL A 27 5.25 2.66 -9.69
C VAL A 27 5.82 2.05 -10.97
N ILE A 28 7.15 2.14 -11.17
CA ILE A 28 7.84 1.54 -12.33
C ILE A 28 7.65 0.02 -12.34
N ALA A 29 7.75 -0.64 -11.19
CA ALA A 29 7.50 -2.08 -11.07
C ALA A 29 6.10 -2.46 -11.56
N VAL A 30 5.07 -1.73 -11.14
CA VAL A 30 3.68 -2.00 -11.56
C VAL A 30 3.46 -1.69 -13.04
N ILE A 31 4.07 -0.63 -13.57
CA ILE A 31 4.05 -0.34 -15.02
C ILE A 31 4.72 -1.49 -15.80
N GLY A 32 5.82 -2.02 -15.30
CA GLY A 32 6.49 -3.19 -15.86
C GLY A 32 5.56 -4.41 -15.91
N ILE A 33 4.88 -4.72 -14.80
CA ILE A 33 3.90 -5.81 -14.74
C ILE A 33 2.77 -5.59 -15.74
N LYS A 34 2.19 -4.38 -15.77
CA LYS A 34 1.12 -4.02 -16.71
C LYS A 34 1.56 -4.27 -18.16
N LYS A 35 2.72 -3.75 -18.55
CA LYS A 35 3.27 -3.93 -19.90
C LYS A 35 3.60 -5.39 -20.21
N TYR A 36 4.04 -6.16 -19.21
CA TYR A 36 4.25 -7.61 -19.38
C TYR A 36 2.92 -8.31 -19.67
N ILE A 37 1.85 -7.99 -18.92
CA ILE A 37 0.51 -8.54 -19.17
C ILE A 37 -0.01 -8.22 -20.57
N GLU A 38 0.26 -7.00 -21.07
CA GLU A 38 -0.21 -6.53 -22.37
C GLU A 38 0.60 -7.08 -23.54
N THR A 39 1.89 -7.35 -23.37
CA THR A 39 2.82 -7.65 -24.48
C THR A 39 3.51 -9.00 -24.41
N ASP A 40 3.45 -9.69 -23.27
CA ASP A 40 4.17 -10.94 -22.92
C ASP A 40 5.69 -10.88 -23.16
N LYS A 41 6.27 -9.65 -23.21
CA LYS A 41 7.71 -9.46 -23.44
C LYS A 41 8.48 -9.54 -22.13
N ILE A 42 9.44 -10.47 -22.05
CA ILE A 42 10.26 -10.74 -20.85
C ILE A 42 10.98 -9.50 -20.31
N LYS A 43 11.37 -8.57 -21.17
CA LYS A 43 12.02 -7.31 -20.75
C LYS A 43 11.20 -6.51 -19.72
N TYR A 44 9.88 -6.56 -19.80
CA TYR A 44 9.01 -5.88 -18.84
C TYR A 44 8.90 -6.62 -17.51
N ALA A 45 8.95 -7.96 -17.55
CA ALA A 45 9.10 -8.76 -16.32
C ALA A 45 10.44 -8.45 -15.63
N SER A 46 11.54 -8.33 -16.38
CA SER A 46 12.84 -7.96 -15.82
C SER A 46 12.83 -6.57 -15.19
N ILE A 47 12.18 -5.57 -15.84
CA ILE A 47 12.00 -4.23 -15.26
C ILE A 47 11.23 -4.33 -13.93
N ALA A 48 10.14 -5.11 -13.89
CA ALA A 48 9.35 -5.29 -12.68
C ALA A 48 10.17 -5.93 -11.55
N ILE A 49 10.94 -6.98 -11.87
CA ILE A 49 11.80 -7.66 -10.88
C ILE A 49 12.85 -6.70 -10.34
N ILE A 50 13.62 -6.05 -11.20
CA ILE A 50 14.71 -5.14 -10.80
C ILE A 50 14.14 -3.99 -9.94
N SER A 51 13.06 -3.35 -10.40
CA SER A 51 12.45 -2.24 -9.66
C SER A 51 11.90 -2.68 -8.32
N THR A 52 11.30 -3.88 -8.21
CA THR A 52 10.81 -4.42 -6.92
C THR A 52 11.98 -4.73 -5.99
N VAL A 53 13.05 -5.36 -6.47
CA VAL A 53 14.25 -5.64 -5.67
C VAL A 53 14.88 -4.35 -5.15
N MET A 54 15.03 -3.34 -6.01
CA MET A 54 15.55 -2.03 -5.60
C MET A 54 14.63 -1.34 -4.59
N THR A 55 13.31 -1.40 -4.79
CA THR A 55 12.33 -0.87 -3.82
C THR A 55 12.53 -1.50 -2.44
N CYS A 56 12.61 -2.84 -2.39
CA CYS A 56 12.84 -3.56 -1.12
C CYS A 56 14.18 -3.22 -0.48
N SER A 57 15.21 -2.96 -1.29
CA SER A 57 16.55 -2.59 -0.81
C SER A 57 16.57 -1.19 -0.19
N LEU A 58 15.73 -0.28 -0.66
CA LEU A 58 15.58 1.06 -0.11
C LEU A 58 14.66 1.06 1.11
N TYR A 59 13.44 0.54 0.96
CA TYR A 59 12.49 0.42 2.06
C TYR A 59 11.39 -0.60 1.77
N GLN A 60 11.40 -1.69 2.48
CA GLN A 60 10.53 -2.87 2.26
C GLN A 60 9.03 -2.54 2.40
N ALA A 61 8.64 -1.54 3.19
CA ALA A 61 7.24 -1.16 3.38
C ALA A 61 6.53 -0.76 2.07
N TYR A 62 7.29 -0.35 1.05
CA TYR A 62 6.73 -0.03 -0.28
C TYR A 62 6.28 -1.26 -1.08
N LEU A 63 6.56 -2.48 -0.62
CA LEU A 63 5.93 -3.68 -1.17
C LEU A 63 4.40 -3.59 -1.12
N GLY A 64 3.84 -3.05 -0.02
CA GLY A 64 2.40 -2.82 0.10
C GLY A 64 1.85 -1.90 -1.00
N LEU A 65 2.62 -0.91 -1.43
CA LEU A 65 2.25 -0.05 -2.56
C LEU A 65 2.26 -0.83 -3.88
N ILE A 66 3.28 -1.65 -4.14
CA ILE A 66 3.38 -2.46 -5.37
C ILE A 66 2.20 -3.44 -5.46
N PHE A 67 1.95 -4.22 -4.40
CA PHE A 67 0.86 -5.20 -4.38
C PHE A 67 -0.51 -4.52 -4.42
N GLY A 68 -0.69 -3.39 -3.72
CA GLY A 68 -1.91 -2.60 -3.74
C GLY A 68 -2.22 -2.02 -5.12
N LEU A 69 -1.26 -1.40 -5.79
CA LEU A 69 -1.42 -0.88 -7.16
C LEU A 69 -1.67 -2.02 -8.16
N TYR A 70 -1.01 -3.17 -8.01
CA TYR A 70 -1.28 -4.33 -8.83
C TYR A 70 -2.71 -4.84 -8.63
N ALA A 71 -3.19 -4.95 -7.39
CA ALA A 71 -4.57 -5.33 -7.10
C ALA A 71 -5.57 -4.36 -7.75
N ILE A 72 -5.32 -3.04 -7.67
CA ILE A 72 -6.14 -2.03 -8.35
C ILE A 72 -6.17 -2.27 -9.86
N TYR A 73 -5.01 -2.53 -10.47
CA TYR A 73 -4.94 -2.82 -11.90
C TYR A 73 -5.85 -4.02 -12.27
N ILE A 74 -5.84 -5.09 -11.49
CA ILE A 74 -6.72 -6.27 -11.72
C ILE A 74 -8.19 -5.89 -11.54
N ILE A 75 -8.53 -5.19 -10.45
CA ILE A 75 -9.91 -4.79 -10.14
C ILE A 75 -10.48 -3.87 -11.24
N THR A 76 -9.67 -2.95 -11.74
CA THR A 76 -10.10 -1.92 -12.67
C THR A 76 -9.93 -2.29 -14.14
N ASN A 77 -9.32 -3.41 -14.47
CA ASN A 77 -9.15 -3.80 -15.87
C ASN A 77 -10.51 -4.10 -16.52
N LYS A 78 -10.71 -3.56 -17.74
CA LYS A 78 -11.94 -3.79 -18.53
C LYS A 78 -11.99 -5.19 -19.14
N LYS A 79 -10.83 -5.74 -19.49
CA LYS A 79 -10.71 -7.08 -20.07
C LYS A 79 -10.57 -8.10 -18.97
N ASP A 80 -11.18 -9.27 -19.14
CA ASP A 80 -10.98 -10.40 -18.24
C ASP A 80 -9.53 -10.85 -18.34
N ILE A 81 -8.78 -10.67 -17.26
CA ILE A 81 -7.40 -11.15 -17.19
C ILE A 81 -7.44 -12.64 -16.93
N ASN A 82 -6.75 -13.40 -17.78
CA ASN A 82 -6.65 -14.84 -17.59
C ASN A 82 -5.96 -15.15 -16.25
N ILE A 83 -6.53 -16.07 -15.48
CA ILE A 83 -5.98 -16.51 -14.19
C ILE A 83 -4.52 -16.95 -14.30
N LYS A 84 -4.14 -17.59 -15.42
CA LYS A 84 -2.74 -17.98 -15.66
C LYS A 84 -1.80 -16.77 -15.72
N VAL A 85 -2.26 -15.64 -16.28
CA VAL A 85 -1.48 -14.40 -16.33
C VAL A 85 -1.37 -13.77 -14.94
N ILE A 86 -2.45 -13.79 -14.17
CA ILE A 86 -2.45 -13.34 -12.77
C ILE A 86 -1.43 -14.15 -11.95
N LEU A 87 -1.46 -15.48 -12.07
CA LEU A 87 -0.52 -16.35 -11.37
C LEU A 87 0.93 -16.11 -11.81
N LYS A 88 1.20 -15.93 -13.10
CA LYS A 88 2.54 -15.59 -13.61
C LYS A 88 3.05 -14.28 -13.01
N THR A 89 2.22 -13.25 -12.92
CA THR A 89 2.64 -11.95 -12.38
C THR A 89 2.82 -11.98 -10.86
N ILE A 90 2.00 -12.73 -10.13
CA ILE A 90 2.23 -13.00 -8.70
C ILE A 90 3.57 -13.73 -8.52
N LEU A 91 3.85 -14.73 -9.36
CA LEU A 91 5.13 -15.44 -9.31
C LEU A 91 6.33 -14.50 -9.56
N ILE A 92 6.22 -13.55 -10.51
CA ILE A 92 7.25 -12.54 -10.76
C ILE A 92 7.49 -11.70 -9.50
N LEU A 93 6.43 -11.26 -8.82
CA LEU A 93 6.55 -10.48 -7.59
C LEU A 93 7.16 -11.32 -6.45
N CYS A 94 6.72 -12.56 -6.27
CA CYS A 94 7.30 -13.48 -5.28
C CYS A 94 8.78 -13.74 -5.56
N LEU A 95 9.14 -13.97 -6.82
CA LEU A 95 10.53 -14.16 -7.25
C LEU A 95 11.38 -12.93 -6.93
N SER A 96 10.85 -11.73 -7.13
CA SER A 96 11.54 -10.48 -6.79
C SER A 96 11.88 -10.40 -5.29
N VAL A 97 10.93 -10.78 -4.43
CA VAL A 97 11.14 -10.80 -2.97
C VAL A 97 12.18 -11.87 -2.58
N ILE A 98 12.14 -13.04 -3.22
CA ILE A 98 13.13 -14.11 -3.00
C ILE A 98 14.53 -13.63 -3.41
N ILE A 99 14.66 -13.00 -4.58
CA ILE A 99 15.95 -12.46 -5.06
C ILE A 99 16.47 -11.40 -4.07
N TYR A 100 15.60 -10.47 -3.65
CA TYR A 100 15.98 -9.48 -2.63
C TYR A 100 16.50 -10.14 -1.35
N TYR A 101 15.77 -11.13 -0.81
CA TYR A 101 16.18 -11.84 0.39
C TYR A 101 17.50 -12.58 0.22
N ALA A 102 17.70 -13.25 -0.93
CA ALA A 102 18.95 -13.92 -1.27
C ALA A 102 20.14 -12.93 -1.31
N LEU A 103 19.95 -11.76 -1.95
CA LEU A 103 20.97 -10.70 -1.99
C LEU A 103 21.34 -10.21 -0.59
N VAL A 104 20.35 -9.97 0.28
CA VAL A 104 20.60 -9.58 1.68
C VAL A 104 21.41 -10.65 2.40
N LYS A 105 21.04 -11.93 2.27
CA LYS A 105 21.79 -13.04 2.88
C LYS A 105 23.22 -13.14 2.38
N CYS A 106 23.43 -12.99 1.07
CA CYS A 106 24.77 -12.98 0.48
C CYS A 106 25.64 -11.84 1.04
N ILE A 107 25.09 -10.61 1.10
CA ILE A 107 25.82 -9.45 1.63
C ILE A 107 26.18 -9.65 3.10
N LEU A 108 25.26 -10.16 3.92
CA LEU A 108 25.49 -10.44 5.33
C LEU A 108 26.56 -11.51 5.52
N ALA A 109 26.54 -12.57 4.71
CA ALA A 109 27.54 -13.62 4.74
C ALA A 109 28.94 -13.10 4.35
N ILE A 110 29.04 -12.28 3.29
CA ILE A 110 30.31 -11.67 2.86
C ILE A 110 30.89 -10.76 3.95
N LYS A 111 30.01 -10.00 4.64
CA LYS A 111 30.44 -9.06 5.69
C LYS A 111 30.63 -9.71 7.07
N GLY A 112 30.26 -10.98 7.25
CA GLY A 112 30.29 -11.66 8.54
C GLY A 112 29.34 -11.08 9.59
N ILE A 113 28.29 -10.37 9.17
CA ILE A 113 27.36 -9.66 10.05
C ILE A 113 26.06 -10.48 10.17
N LYS A 114 25.51 -10.56 11.38
CA LYS A 114 24.18 -11.16 11.61
C LYS A 114 23.08 -10.13 11.40
N LEU A 115 21.94 -10.58 10.86
CA LEU A 115 20.76 -9.73 10.75
C LEU A 115 20.30 -9.30 12.16
N ALA A 116 19.99 -8.02 12.31
CA ALA A 116 19.50 -7.49 13.58
C ALA A 116 18.13 -8.10 13.93
N THR A 117 17.87 -8.27 15.23
CA THR A 117 16.59 -8.81 15.75
C THR A 117 15.44 -7.79 15.71
N TYR A 118 15.66 -6.64 15.07
CA TYR A 118 14.70 -5.55 15.04
C TYR A 118 13.40 -5.96 14.35
N LYS A 119 12.27 -5.81 15.06
CA LYS A 119 10.90 -6.10 14.57
C LYS A 119 10.73 -7.49 13.93
N GLY A 120 11.46 -8.49 14.42
CA GLY A 120 11.35 -9.85 13.93
C GLY A 120 11.96 -10.10 12.55
N ALA A 121 12.82 -9.21 12.06
CA ALA A 121 13.45 -9.35 10.74
C ALA A 121 14.27 -10.64 10.57
N ASN A 122 14.74 -11.24 11.66
CA ASN A 122 15.49 -12.50 11.68
C ASN A 122 14.64 -13.72 12.06
N SER A 123 13.35 -13.56 12.37
CA SER A 123 12.45 -14.63 12.82
C SER A 123 11.64 -15.28 11.69
N LEU A 124 12.04 -15.06 10.42
CA LEU A 124 11.44 -15.75 9.27
C LEU A 124 11.66 -17.26 9.39
N GLY A 125 10.62 -17.97 9.79
CA GLY A 125 10.65 -19.41 10.02
C GLY A 125 9.24 -19.98 10.21
N ILE A 126 9.17 -21.22 10.71
CA ILE A 126 7.92 -21.95 10.93
C ILE A 126 6.99 -21.17 11.88
N GLU A 127 7.52 -20.44 12.85
CA GLU A 127 6.73 -19.62 13.78
C GLU A 127 6.03 -18.44 13.07
N THR A 128 6.68 -17.83 12.09
CA THR A 128 6.07 -16.79 11.26
C THR A 128 4.88 -17.35 10.50
N ILE A 129 5.01 -18.56 9.94
CA ILE A 129 3.91 -19.23 9.21
C ILE A 129 2.72 -19.48 10.14
N LYS A 130 2.95 -19.92 11.38
CA LYS A 130 1.88 -20.12 12.38
C LYS A 130 1.15 -18.82 12.74
N GLN A 131 1.82 -17.68 12.64
CA GLN A 131 1.25 -16.37 12.97
C GLN A 131 0.49 -15.72 11.80
N ILE A 132 0.62 -16.22 10.57
CA ILE A 132 -0.05 -15.65 9.37
C ILE A 132 -1.56 -15.42 9.58
N PRO A 133 -2.36 -16.36 10.10
CA PRO A 133 -3.80 -16.12 10.29
C PRO A 133 -4.09 -14.94 11.23
N LYS A 134 -3.33 -14.81 12.31
CA LYS A 134 -3.42 -13.69 13.25
C LYS A 134 -3.01 -12.38 12.60
N SER A 135 -1.94 -12.38 11.81
CA SER A 135 -1.45 -11.20 11.07
C SER A 135 -2.46 -10.72 10.04
N ILE A 136 -3.12 -11.64 9.33
CA ILE A 136 -4.20 -11.29 8.39
C ILE A 136 -5.33 -10.56 9.13
N MET A 137 -5.79 -11.08 10.27
CA MET A 137 -6.84 -10.43 11.06
C MET A 137 -6.40 -9.05 11.56
N HIS A 138 -5.15 -8.93 12.02
CA HIS A 138 -4.55 -7.64 12.42
C HIS A 138 -4.51 -6.64 11.28
N THR A 139 -4.18 -7.07 10.07
CA THR A 139 -4.16 -6.23 8.88
C THR A 139 -5.51 -5.58 8.60
N TYR A 140 -6.61 -6.34 8.65
CA TYR A 140 -7.96 -5.78 8.47
C TYR A 140 -8.31 -4.80 9.59
N TYR A 141 -7.96 -5.13 10.83
CA TYR A 141 -8.16 -4.25 11.98
C TYR A 141 -7.38 -2.94 11.83
N ASP A 142 -6.12 -2.98 11.43
CA ASP A 142 -5.27 -1.80 11.28
C ASP A 142 -5.72 -0.89 10.12
N ILE A 143 -6.19 -1.47 9.01
CA ILE A 143 -6.79 -0.69 7.93
C ILE A 143 -8.12 -0.04 8.36
N ALA A 144 -8.95 -0.77 9.12
CA ALA A 144 -10.16 -0.18 9.71
C ALA A 144 -9.81 0.98 10.67
N ASN A 145 -8.77 0.83 11.48
CA ASN A 145 -8.26 1.89 12.33
C ASN A 145 -7.70 3.08 11.54
N PHE A 146 -7.02 2.83 10.43
CA PHE A 146 -6.58 3.90 9.54
C PHE A 146 -7.76 4.70 9.00
N LEU A 147 -8.82 4.03 8.58
CA LEU A 147 -9.99 4.70 7.99
C LEU A 147 -10.88 5.38 9.04
N PHE A 148 -11.10 4.75 10.18
CA PHE A 148 -12.15 5.12 11.13
C PHE A 148 -11.65 5.35 12.56
N GLY A 149 -10.49 4.84 12.93
CA GLY A 149 -9.91 4.93 14.27
C GLY A 149 -8.88 6.06 14.42
N ASN A 150 -8.27 6.13 15.61
CA ASN A 150 -7.22 7.10 15.95
C ASN A 150 -5.84 6.45 16.16
N LYS A 151 -5.73 5.14 15.91
CA LYS A 151 -4.49 4.40 16.20
C LYS A 151 -3.37 4.72 15.21
N VAL A 152 -3.71 4.83 13.92
CA VAL A 152 -2.73 5.09 12.84
C VAL A 152 -2.64 6.57 12.54
N ILE A 153 -3.76 7.28 12.54
CA ILE A 153 -3.84 8.72 12.38
C ILE A 153 -4.28 9.33 13.69
N TYR A 154 -3.41 10.13 14.28
CA TYR A 154 -3.72 10.85 15.49
C TYR A 154 -4.86 11.86 15.24
N ASN A 155 -5.78 11.93 16.18
CA ASN A 155 -6.92 12.84 16.12
C ASN A 155 -7.74 12.72 14.82
N ASN A 156 -8.20 11.50 14.53
CA ASN A 156 -9.02 11.24 13.34
C ASN A 156 -10.36 11.96 13.41
N ILE A 157 -10.52 13.00 12.60
CA ILE A 157 -11.63 13.94 12.65
C ILE A 157 -12.92 13.27 12.17
N TYR A 158 -14.04 13.60 12.78
CA TYR A 158 -15.34 12.97 12.54
C TYR A 158 -15.75 13.00 11.04
N TYR A 159 -15.59 14.15 10.38
CA TYR A 159 -15.93 14.28 8.95
C TYR A 159 -15.06 13.40 8.04
N ARG A 160 -13.79 13.11 8.43
CA ARG A 160 -12.96 12.16 7.71
C ARG A 160 -13.53 10.74 7.79
N ARG A 161 -14.06 10.33 8.94
CA ARG A 161 -14.72 9.02 9.10
C ARG A 161 -15.94 8.91 8.20
N ILE A 162 -16.74 9.99 8.10
CA ILE A 162 -17.91 10.04 7.23
C ILE A 162 -17.49 9.87 5.77
N ILE A 163 -16.51 10.67 5.29
CA ILE A 163 -16.10 10.58 3.90
C ILE A 163 -15.47 9.22 3.54
N ASN A 164 -14.72 8.61 4.47
CA ASN A 164 -14.19 7.27 4.29
C ASN A 164 -15.31 6.22 4.24
N SER A 165 -16.38 6.37 5.04
CA SER A 165 -17.56 5.49 4.96
C SER A 165 -18.26 5.60 3.60
N VAL A 166 -18.46 6.83 3.11
CA VAL A 166 -19.02 7.08 1.77
C VAL A 166 -18.12 6.50 0.68
N MET A 167 -16.81 6.62 0.82
CA MET A 167 -15.83 6.03 -0.10
C MET A 167 -15.95 4.51 -0.16
N VAL A 168 -15.94 3.82 0.98
CA VAL A 168 -16.07 2.36 1.03
C VAL A 168 -17.41 1.90 0.43
N LEU A 169 -18.52 2.56 0.77
CA LEU A 169 -19.82 2.26 0.20
C LEU A 169 -19.83 2.47 -1.31
N SER A 170 -19.20 3.54 -1.80
CA SER A 170 -19.10 3.84 -3.23
C SER A 170 -18.33 2.75 -3.98
N ILE A 171 -17.24 2.22 -3.41
CA ILE A 171 -16.50 1.09 -4.01
C ILE A 171 -17.43 -0.11 -4.19
N ILE A 172 -18.20 -0.48 -3.17
CA ILE A 172 -19.13 -1.61 -3.21
C ILE A 172 -20.19 -1.40 -4.30
N LEU A 173 -20.80 -0.21 -4.36
CA LEU A 173 -21.84 0.12 -5.35
C LEU A 173 -21.29 0.13 -6.78
N LEU A 174 -20.08 0.67 -6.99
CA LEU A 174 -19.45 0.74 -8.31
C LEU A 174 -19.14 -0.65 -8.87
N ILE A 175 -18.71 -1.56 -8.00
CA ILE A 175 -18.43 -2.94 -8.39
C ILE A 175 -19.72 -3.67 -8.79
N ARG A 176 -20.81 -3.50 -8.02
CA ARG A 176 -22.12 -4.09 -8.34
C ARG A 176 -22.69 -3.57 -9.66
N LYS A 177 -22.41 -2.33 -10.06
CA LYS A 177 -22.89 -1.72 -11.30
C LYS A 177 -22.18 -2.23 -12.56
N SER A 178 -21.09 -2.96 -12.44
CA SER A 178 -20.30 -3.51 -13.54
C SER A 178 -21.09 -4.60 -14.29
N LYS A 179 -22.11 -4.21 -15.09
CA LYS A 179 -22.97 -5.13 -15.85
C LYS A 179 -22.29 -5.82 -17.03
N GLU A 180 -21.09 -5.44 -17.40
CA GLU A 180 -20.44 -5.85 -18.66
C GLU A 180 -19.47 -7.04 -18.52
N HIS A 181 -19.51 -7.76 -17.39
CA HIS A 181 -18.48 -8.76 -17.11
C HIS A 181 -19.06 -10.15 -16.90
N THR A 182 -18.32 -11.14 -17.40
CA THR A 182 -18.56 -12.55 -17.12
C THR A 182 -18.58 -12.79 -15.60
N ILE A 183 -19.33 -13.78 -15.15
CA ILE A 183 -19.37 -14.21 -13.73
C ILE A 183 -17.93 -14.38 -13.19
N LYS A 184 -17.02 -14.93 -14.02
CA LYS A 184 -15.60 -15.11 -13.67
C LYS A 184 -14.90 -13.78 -13.36
N ALA A 185 -15.15 -12.72 -14.12
CA ALA A 185 -14.56 -11.39 -13.84
C ALA A 185 -15.09 -10.79 -12.54
N ILE A 186 -16.38 -10.95 -12.26
CA ILE A 186 -16.98 -10.49 -11.00
C ILE A 186 -16.35 -11.21 -9.82
N ILE A 187 -16.22 -12.53 -9.88
CA ILE A 187 -15.57 -13.34 -8.83
C ILE A 187 -14.12 -12.89 -8.63
N THR A 188 -13.33 -12.78 -9.70
CA THR A 188 -11.93 -12.35 -9.62
C THR A 188 -11.80 -10.99 -8.96
N ARG A 189 -12.62 -10.00 -9.35
CA ARG A 189 -12.60 -8.67 -8.75
C ARG A 189 -13.00 -8.69 -7.29
N SER A 190 -14.04 -9.45 -6.93
CA SER A 190 -14.47 -9.58 -5.53
C SER A 190 -13.37 -10.18 -4.65
N ILE A 191 -12.66 -11.19 -5.16
CA ILE A 191 -11.50 -11.77 -4.48
C ILE A 191 -10.41 -10.71 -4.29
N PHE A 192 -10.03 -9.97 -5.34
CA PHE A 192 -8.98 -8.95 -5.24
C PHE A 192 -9.35 -7.79 -4.32
N ILE A 193 -10.64 -7.44 -4.21
CA ILE A 193 -11.10 -6.45 -3.23
C ILE A 193 -11.01 -7.01 -1.81
N GLY A 194 -11.42 -8.27 -1.63
CA GLY A 194 -11.31 -8.93 -0.34
C GLY A 194 -9.86 -9.02 0.15
N ILE A 195 -8.91 -9.35 -0.73
CA ILE A 195 -7.49 -9.46 -0.38
C ILE A 195 -6.72 -8.13 -0.44
N LEU A 196 -7.34 -7.03 -0.89
CA LEU A 196 -6.67 -5.73 -0.99
C LEU A 196 -6.03 -5.28 0.33
N PRO A 197 -6.67 -5.43 1.51
CA PRO A 197 -6.03 -5.18 2.79
C PRO A 197 -4.72 -5.96 2.98
N ILE A 198 -4.71 -7.24 2.61
CA ILE A 198 -3.53 -8.11 2.67
C ILE A 198 -2.43 -7.60 1.73
N CYS A 199 -2.80 -7.20 0.51
CA CYS A 199 -1.87 -6.62 -0.46
C CYS A 199 -1.22 -5.34 0.06
N ILE A 200 -2.00 -4.44 0.66
CA ILE A 200 -1.53 -3.15 1.20
C ILE A 200 -0.57 -3.35 2.37
N ALA A 201 -0.85 -4.31 3.24
CA ALA A 201 -0.11 -4.56 4.47
C ALA A 201 0.71 -5.86 4.41
N ILE A 202 1.20 -6.23 3.24
CA ILE A 202 1.95 -7.48 3.03
C ILE A 202 3.16 -7.60 3.99
N MET A 203 3.74 -6.48 4.39
CA MET A 203 4.87 -6.46 5.33
C MET A 203 4.48 -6.94 6.74
N ASP A 204 3.26 -6.65 7.20
CA ASP A 204 2.79 -7.10 8.52
C ASP A 204 2.51 -8.61 8.54
N ILE A 205 2.34 -9.21 7.35
CA ILE A 205 2.22 -10.67 7.21
C ILE A 205 3.60 -11.31 7.19
N ILE A 206 4.56 -10.70 6.51
CA ILE A 206 5.95 -11.19 6.44
C ILE A 206 6.66 -11.01 7.78
N ALA A 207 6.40 -9.89 8.48
CA ALA A 207 6.99 -9.57 9.78
C ALA A 207 5.86 -9.33 10.82
N PRO A 208 5.28 -10.39 11.40
CA PRO A 208 4.05 -10.32 12.20
C PRO A 208 4.18 -9.56 13.54
N THR A 209 5.37 -9.17 13.94
CA THR A 209 5.62 -8.28 15.08
C THR A 209 5.51 -6.79 14.72
N THR A 210 5.33 -6.47 13.45
CA THR A 210 5.09 -5.10 12.99
C THR A 210 3.60 -4.77 13.06
N THR A 211 3.31 -3.47 13.19
CA THR A 211 1.94 -2.93 13.06
C THR A 211 1.96 -1.83 12.00
N ILE A 212 0.85 -1.67 11.30
CA ILE A 212 0.70 -0.57 10.35
C ILE A 212 0.81 0.75 11.14
N ASN A 213 1.79 1.54 10.76
CA ASN A 213 1.92 2.93 11.16
C ASN A 213 2.09 3.81 9.91
N LEU A 214 2.22 5.11 10.07
CA LEU A 214 2.34 6.01 8.92
C LEU A 214 3.59 5.73 8.07
N VAL A 215 4.70 5.32 8.69
CA VAL A 215 5.95 4.97 7.98
C VAL A 215 5.82 3.68 7.19
N THR A 216 5.16 2.67 7.76
CA THR A 216 5.02 1.34 7.14
C THR A 216 3.79 1.23 6.24
N GLY A 217 2.96 2.28 6.18
CA GLY A 217 1.69 2.29 5.46
C GLY A 217 1.64 3.05 4.13
N PRO A 218 2.71 3.16 3.29
CA PRO A 218 2.61 3.86 2.01
C PRO A 218 1.58 3.21 1.06
N GLY A 219 1.32 1.92 1.20
CA GLY A 219 0.28 1.20 0.45
C GLY A 219 -1.14 1.68 0.73
N LEU A 220 -1.41 2.33 1.87
CA LEU A 220 -2.75 2.84 2.23
C LEU A 220 -3.30 3.86 1.23
N ILE A 221 -2.44 4.57 0.50
CA ILE A 221 -2.86 5.50 -0.57
C ILE A 221 -3.65 4.77 -1.66
N THR A 222 -3.42 3.48 -1.86
CA THR A 222 -4.07 2.69 -2.91
C THR A 222 -5.57 2.58 -2.72
N ILE A 223 -6.09 2.68 -1.48
CA ILE A 223 -7.54 2.69 -1.21
C ILE A 223 -8.19 3.90 -1.88
N TYR A 224 -7.54 5.06 -1.80
CA TYR A 224 -8.03 6.31 -2.41
C TYR A 224 -7.85 6.31 -3.93
N ILE A 225 -6.73 5.75 -4.42
CA ILE A 225 -6.50 5.57 -5.86
C ILE A 225 -7.56 4.64 -6.46
N LEU A 226 -7.96 3.57 -5.76
CA LEU A 226 -8.99 2.64 -6.21
C LEU A 226 -10.31 3.36 -6.51
N ILE A 227 -10.80 4.20 -5.57
CA ILE A 227 -12.07 4.91 -5.77
C ILE A 227 -12.00 5.87 -6.95
N ILE A 228 -10.92 6.65 -7.06
CA ILE A 228 -10.71 7.58 -8.18
C ILE A 228 -10.72 6.82 -9.52
N THR A 229 -9.97 5.72 -9.60
CA THR A 229 -9.88 4.91 -10.82
C THR A 229 -11.22 4.25 -11.18
N LEU A 230 -12.00 3.79 -10.20
CA LEU A 230 -13.32 3.24 -10.43
C LEU A 230 -14.31 4.29 -10.93
N LEU A 231 -14.27 5.50 -10.37
CA LEU A 231 -15.13 6.60 -10.80
C LEU A 231 -14.80 7.09 -12.21
N GLU A 232 -13.53 7.14 -12.58
CA GLU A 232 -13.11 7.47 -13.95
C GLU A 232 -13.54 6.40 -14.95
N LYS A 233 -13.48 5.13 -14.54
CA LYS A 233 -13.83 4.00 -15.39
C LYS A 233 -15.33 3.95 -15.73
N TYR A 234 -16.21 4.23 -14.76
CA TYR A 234 -17.64 4.12 -14.91
C TYR A 234 -18.28 5.47 -15.24
N LYS A 235 -18.77 5.61 -16.48
CA LYS A 235 -19.56 6.78 -16.90
C LYS A 235 -20.94 6.76 -16.26
N PHE A 236 -21.32 7.87 -15.67
CA PHE A 236 -22.62 8.10 -15.05
C PHE A 236 -23.42 9.17 -15.82
N SER A 237 -24.72 9.33 -15.50
CA SER A 237 -25.47 10.50 -15.97
C SER A 237 -24.78 11.78 -15.49
N SER A 238 -24.94 12.87 -16.24
CA SER A 238 -24.26 14.15 -15.97
C SER A 238 -24.47 14.67 -14.55
N LYS A 239 -25.64 14.46 -13.95
CA LYS A 239 -25.92 14.85 -12.55
C LYS A 239 -25.14 14.00 -11.55
N ILE A 240 -25.14 12.68 -11.73
CA ILE A 240 -24.42 11.75 -10.84
C ILE A 240 -22.91 11.98 -10.98
N GLN A 241 -22.40 12.19 -12.20
CA GLN A 241 -21.00 12.48 -12.46
C GLN A 241 -20.53 13.70 -11.68
N LYS A 242 -21.27 14.82 -11.71
CA LYS A 242 -20.96 16.03 -10.94
C LYS A 242 -20.94 15.79 -9.43
N ILE A 243 -21.90 15.02 -8.90
CA ILE A 243 -21.92 14.68 -7.47
C ILE A 243 -20.66 13.88 -7.09
N LEU A 244 -20.27 12.91 -7.92
CA LEU A 244 -19.08 12.08 -7.66
C LEU A 244 -17.79 12.90 -7.75
N GLU A 245 -17.69 13.84 -8.69
CA GLU A 245 -16.56 14.78 -8.80
C GLU A 245 -16.45 15.65 -7.54
N ILE A 246 -17.57 16.20 -7.04
CA ILE A 246 -17.60 16.95 -5.78
C ILE A 246 -17.14 16.08 -4.61
N LEU A 247 -17.59 14.83 -4.53
CA LEU A 247 -17.17 13.89 -3.48
C LEU A 247 -15.67 13.60 -3.55
N ILE A 248 -15.09 13.43 -4.75
CA ILE A 248 -13.64 13.25 -4.92
C ILE A 248 -12.89 14.50 -4.43
N VAL A 249 -13.30 15.69 -4.85
CA VAL A 249 -12.67 16.95 -4.43
C VAL A 249 -12.75 17.08 -2.91
N THR A 250 -13.91 16.81 -2.32
CA THR A 250 -14.10 16.83 -0.86
C THR A 250 -13.19 15.83 -0.17
N MET A 251 -13.07 14.60 -0.69
CA MET A 251 -12.15 13.59 -0.17
C MET A 251 -10.70 14.06 -0.22
N ILE A 252 -10.27 14.68 -1.33
CA ILE A 252 -8.92 15.22 -1.47
C ILE A 252 -8.68 16.31 -0.44
N VAL A 253 -9.59 17.28 -0.30
CA VAL A 253 -9.47 18.40 0.66
C VAL A 253 -9.39 17.89 2.10
N ILE A 254 -10.25 16.94 2.48
CA ILE A 254 -10.22 16.32 3.81
C ILE A 254 -8.92 15.55 4.05
N THR A 255 -8.42 14.86 3.02
CA THR A 255 -7.14 14.14 3.11
C THR A 255 -5.97 15.11 3.27
N MET A 256 -5.96 16.22 2.55
CA MET A 256 -4.97 17.31 2.71
C MET A 256 -5.03 17.93 4.11
N HIS A 257 -6.22 18.21 4.61
CA HIS A 257 -6.41 18.74 5.95
C HIS A 257 -5.91 17.75 7.02
N THR A 258 -6.20 16.46 6.86
CA THR A 258 -5.70 15.41 7.74
C THR A 258 -4.16 15.33 7.70
N PHE A 259 -3.56 15.48 6.51
CA PHE A 259 -2.11 15.57 6.34
C PHE A 259 -1.53 16.76 7.14
N ILE A 260 -2.13 17.95 7.05
CA ILE A 260 -1.68 19.14 7.77
C ILE A 260 -1.75 18.92 9.30
N ILE A 261 -2.86 18.38 9.80
CA ILE A 261 -3.01 18.08 11.24
C ILE A 261 -1.96 17.07 11.70
N GLN A 262 -1.77 16.00 10.93
CA GLN A 262 -0.79 14.97 11.27
C GLN A 262 0.64 15.53 11.24
N ASN A 263 0.95 16.35 10.25
CA ASN A 263 2.25 17.01 10.15
C ASN A 263 2.52 17.94 11.35
N ASN A 264 1.55 18.75 11.73
CA ASN A 264 1.66 19.62 12.90
C ASN A 264 1.83 18.81 14.19
N TYR A 265 1.13 17.70 14.34
CA TYR A 265 1.31 16.80 15.47
C TYR A 265 2.72 16.20 15.50
N THR A 266 3.20 15.66 14.38
CA THR A 266 4.54 15.09 14.25
C THR A 266 5.63 16.13 14.56
N TYR A 267 5.46 17.36 14.07
CA TYR A 267 6.35 18.47 14.36
C TYR A 267 6.41 18.77 15.87
N ARG A 268 5.27 18.92 16.54
CA ARG A 268 5.20 19.16 17.99
C ARG A 268 5.84 18.04 18.80
N VAL A 269 5.58 16.78 18.47
CA VAL A 269 6.21 15.64 19.14
C VAL A 269 7.72 15.70 19.01
N ARG A 270 8.23 16.03 17.83
CA ARG A 270 9.65 16.19 17.58
C ARG A 270 10.26 17.33 18.40
N GLU A 271 9.61 18.48 18.41
CA GLU A 271 10.06 19.65 19.17
C GLU A 271 10.12 19.34 20.67
N HIS A 272 9.09 18.73 21.25
CA HIS A 272 9.11 18.30 22.66
C HIS A 272 10.22 17.28 22.93
N THR A 273 10.49 16.37 22.03
CA THR A 273 11.58 15.38 22.17
C THR A 273 12.94 16.10 22.24
N TYR A 274 13.17 17.08 21.37
CA TYR A 274 14.40 17.88 21.40
C TYR A 274 14.52 18.72 22.68
N GLN A 275 13.46 19.41 23.09
CA GLN A 275 13.46 20.21 24.33
C GLN A 275 13.78 19.34 25.54
N ASN A 276 13.17 18.17 25.67
CA ASN A 276 13.47 17.24 26.75
C ASN A 276 14.92 16.73 26.71
N PHE A 277 15.49 16.53 25.52
CA PHE A 277 16.89 16.13 25.39
C PHE A 277 17.87 17.21 25.90
N TYR A 278 17.58 18.48 25.61
CA TYR A 278 18.42 19.61 26.05
C TYR A 278 18.20 20.00 27.52
N THR A 279 17.08 19.66 28.14
CA THR A 279 16.82 19.93 29.56
C THR A 279 17.41 18.88 30.51
N ILE A 280 17.87 17.74 29.99
CA ILE A 280 18.51 16.67 30.78
C ILE A 280 20.06 16.84 30.83
N GLN A 281 20.63 17.74 30.02
CA GLN A 281 22.03 18.13 30.08
C GLN A 281 22.27 19.31 31.07
#